data_9fef987d3fb4b90c049dc25805b493eb
#
_entry.id   9fef987d3fb4b90c049dc25805b493eb
#
_cell.length_a   1.000
_cell.length_b   1.000
_cell.length_c   1.000
_cell.angle_alpha   90.00
_cell.angle_beta   90.00
_cell.angle_gamma   90.00
#
_symmetry.space_group_name_H-M   'P 1'
#
loop_
_entity.id
_entity.type
_entity.pdbx_description
1 polymer ?
#
loop_
_entity_poly.entity_id
_entity_poly.type
_entity_poly.pdbx_seq_one_letter_code
_entity_poly.pdbx_strand_id
1 'polypeptide(L)'
;MKSLITSIVAGSLLATLALAQPLQSTAPFGGDPNAQPFRRQALGSGKVRRASDESESAKRSHLVYVIAGGSQFGTLDLQSGTFLPIGPGTPPDVGQGLVQGPGRFLLTLGFSGNLDAINPLTGETKVVGATGLGDCSTLTSPCGPHSANVLGSLDGKLYATDYANNLYSVDPATGAARLIGPTGMPPITFIPFSPNPDGTVNVYSETLFSARGKLYANFATATTDFVTGKPVIPGALYQINPETGHARLIAPIDPNITATVNVNEITYGFDIFLGQVVTIDLRNGQTTPVTDVDSDAGGIFGAVPARPAPNDH
;
A
#
# COMPACT_ATOMS: atom_id res chain seq x y z
N MET A 1 -11.59 23.39 19.52
CA MET A 1 -10.42 22.78 18.90
C MET A 1 -9.64 21.76 19.74
N LYS A 2 -9.71 21.75 21.09
CA LYS A 2 -9.00 20.76 21.94
C LYS A 2 -9.67 19.39 22.05
N SER A 3 -10.91 19.21 21.59
CA SER A 3 -11.69 17.98 21.79
C SER A 3 -11.55 16.96 20.63
N LEU A 4 -11.19 17.38 19.42
CA LEU A 4 -11.09 16.47 18.27
C LEU A 4 -9.79 15.66 18.25
N ILE A 5 -8.70 16.21 18.77
CA ILE A 5 -7.37 15.57 18.72
C ILE A 5 -7.28 14.38 19.68
N THR A 6 -8.03 14.41 20.79
CA THR A 6 -8.01 13.32 21.80
C THR A 6 -8.69 12.04 21.29
N SER A 7 -9.61 12.14 20.33
CA SER A 7 -10.34 10.98 19.81
C SER A 7 -9.54 10.17 18.80
N ILE A 8 -8.66 10.78 18.04
CA ILE A 8 -7.86 10.09 17.01
C ILE A 8 -6.74 9.26 17.64
N VAL A 9 -6.13 9.76 18.70
CA VAL A 9 -5.05 9.04 19.41
C VAL A 9 -5.58 7.86 20.23
N ALA A 10 -6.80 7.96 20.78
CA ALA A 10 -7.40 6.89 21.57
C ALA A 10 -7.90 5.71 20.71
N GLY A 11 -8.26 5.93 19.45
CA GLY A 11 -8.76 4.89 18.57
C GLY A 11 -7.68 3.89 18.10
N SER A 12 -6.45 4.34 17.94
CA SER A 12 -5.35 3.49 17.44
C SER A 12 -4.72 2.61 18.54
N LEU A 13 -4.87 2.97 19.82
CA LEU A 13 -4.26 2.21 20.93
C LEU A 13 -5.15 1.08 21.50
N LEU A 14 -6.45 1.08 21.20
CA LEU A 14 -7.39 0.09 21.76
C LEU A 14 -7.65 -1.13 20.87
N ALA A 15 -7.14 -1.16 19.63
CA ALA A 15 -7.32 -2.29 18.72
C ALA A 15 -6.34 -3.46 18.95
N THR A 16 -5.36 -3.33 19.86
CA THR A 16 -4.27 -4.31 20.03
C THR A 16 -4.46 -5.30 21.16
N LEU A 17 -5.63 -5.42 21.76
CA LEU A 17 -5.90 -6.36 22.86
C LEU A 17 -6.99 -7.39 22.54
N ALA A 18 -7.16 -7.79 21.29
CA ALA A 18 -7.93 -8.99 20.94
C ALA A 18 -7.00 -10.20 20.91
N LEU A 19 -7.15 -11.04 21.94
CA LEU A 19 -6.46 -12.31 22.15
C LEU A 19 -6.48 -13.19 20.88
N ALA A 20 -5.30 -13.53 20.40
CA ALA A 20 -5.09 -14.50 19.33
C ALA A 20 -5.60 -15.88 19.76
N GLN A 21 -6.63 -16.38 19.11
CA GLN A 21 -6.96 -17.79 19.10
C GLN A 21 -6.19 -18.49 17.97
N PRO A 22 -5.65 -19.70 18.19
CA PRO A 22 -4.92 -20.41 17.14
C PRO A 22 -5.88 -20.83 16.02
N LEU A 23 -5.60 -20.37 14.80
CA LEU A 23 -6.28 -20.78 13.59
C LEU A 23 -5.97 -22.26 13.31
N GLN A 24 -6.99 -23.10 13.38
CA GLN A 24 -6.92 -24.47 12.89
C GLN A 24 -6.79 -24.46 11.37
N SER A 25 -5.72 -25.08 10.89
CA SER A 25 -5.47 -25.39 9.49
C SER A 25 -6.62 -26.20 8.91
N THR A 26 -7.36 -25.65 7.96
CA THR A 26 -8.29 -26.39 7.13
C THR A 26 -7.76 -26.57 5.71
N ALA A 27 -7.92 -27.76 5.23
CA ALA A 27 -7.45 -28.46 4.04
C ALA A 27 -7.43 -27.67 2.70
N PRO A 28 -6.68 -28.16 1.68
CA PRO A 28 -6.45 -27.49 0.41
C PRO A 28 -7.75 -27.45 -0.44
N PHE A 29 -7.91 -26.36 -1.18
CA PHE A 29 -8.99 -26.17 -2.14
C PHE A 29 -8.98 -27.27 -3.22
N GLY A 30 -9.83 -28.27 -3.02
CA GLY A 30 -10.23 -29.18 -4.08
C GLY A 30 -11.25 -28.48 -4.98
N GLY A 31 -10.87 -28.16 -6.21
CA GLY A 31 -11.84 -27.77 -7.23
C GLY A 31 -12.79 -28.93 -7.49
N ASP A 32 -14.11 -28.65 -7.51
CA ASP A 32 -15.13 -29.61 -7.88
C ASP A 32 -14.92 -30.01 -9.36
N PRO A 33 -14.61 -31.29 -9.66
CA PRO A 33 -14.39 -31.75 -11.03
C PRO A 33 -15.69 -31.81 -11.88
N ASN A 34 -16.85 -31.48 -11.31
CA ASN A 34 -18.13 -31.52 -11.97
C ASN A 34 -18.76 -30.17 -12.29
N ALA A 35 -18.04 -29.06 -12.15
CA ALA A 35 -18.52 -27.75 -12.55
C ALA A 35 -18.74 -27.71 -14.08
N GLN A 36 -19.98 -27.76 -14.53
CA GLN A 36 -20.34 -27.63 -15.93
C GLN A 36 -19.96 -26.27 -16.49
N PRO A 37 -19.37 -26.20 -17.71
CA PRO A 37 -19.06 -24.93 -18.35
C PRO A 37 -20.33 -24.19 -18.74
N PHE A 38 -20.45 -22.93 -18.33
CA PHE A 38 -21.53 -22.04 -18.74
C PHE A 38 -21.61 -21.95 -20.27
N ARG A 39 -22.75 -22.33 -20.84
CA ARG A 39 -23.07 -22.18 -22.26
C ARG A 39 -23.08 -20.70 -22.65
N ARG A 40 -22.23 -20.35 -23.62
CA ARG A 40 -22.27 -19.05 -24.30
C ARG A 40 -23.59 -18.91 -25.07
N GLN A 41 -24.38 -17.91 -24.73
CA GLN A 41 -25.38 -17.36 -25.64
C GLN A 41 -24.72 -16.19 -26.40
N ALA A 42 -24.60 -16.36 -27.71
CA ALA A 42 -24.19 -15.30 -28.62
C ALA A 42 -25.33 -14.28 -28.73
N LEU A 43 -25.10 -13.06 -28.27
CA LEU A 43 -25.97 -11.91 -28.54
C LEU A 43 -25.26 -10.93 -29.48
N GLY A 44 -26.03 -10.55 -30.50
CA GLY A 44 -25.60 -9.88 -31.71
C GLY A 44 -24.83 -8.55 -31.53
N SER A 45 -23.96 -8.30 -32.49
CA SER A 45 -23.20 -7.09 -32.71
C SER A 45 -24.10 -5.90 -33.04
N GLY A 46 -24.16 -4.96 -32.11
CA GLY A 46 -24.71 -3.63 -32.32
C GLY A 46 -24.00 -2.63 -31.42
N LYS A 47 -22.84 -2.09 -31.88
CA LYS A 47 -22.13 -1.02 -31.15
C LYS A 47 -22.89 0.28 -31.27
N VAL A 48 -23.74 0.58 -30.33
CA VAL A 48 -24.13 1.96 -30.00
C VAL A 48 -23.36 2.32 -28.73
N ARG A 49 -22.23 3.04 -28.86
CA ARG A 49 -21.57 3.68 -27.73
C ARG A 49 -22.50 4.73 -27.18
N ARG A 50 -23.06 4.51 -26.00
CA ARG A 50 -23.85 5.50 -25.27
C ARG A 50 -22.91 6.45 -24.52
N ALA A 51 -23.25 7.74 -24.49
CA ALA A 51 -22.55 8.75 -23.71
C ALA A 51 -22.43 8.41 -22.21
N SER A 52 -23.27 7.50 -21.69
CA SER A 52 -23.15 6.92 -20.34
C SER A 52 -21.88 6.11 -20.13
N ASP A 53 -21.36 5.44 -21.16
CA ASP A 53 -20.20 4.54 -21.03
C ASP A 53 -18.88 5.33 -20.90
N GLU A 54 -18.81 6.55 -21.49
CA GLU A 54 -17.65 7.42 -21.35
C GLU A 54 -17.57 8.03 -19.94
N SER A 55 -18.71 8.38 -19.33
CA SER A 55 -18.72 8.91 -17.96
C SER A 55 -18.40 7.85 -16.91
N GLU A 56 -18.81 6.59 -17.09
CA GLU A 56 -18.44 5.50 -16.22
C GLU A 56 -16.96 5.09 -16.38
N SER A 57 -16.46 5.07 -17.62
CA SER A 57 -15.05 4.80 -17.89
C SER A 57 -14.14 5.88 -17.28
N ALA A 58 -14.53 7.16 -17.39
CA ALA A 58 -13.82 8.27 -16.77
C ALA A 58 -13.83 8.19 -15.24
N LYS A 59 -14.98 7.85 -14.62
CA LYS A 59 -15.08 7.65 -13.17
C LYS A 59 -14.21 6.49 -12.68
N ARG A 60 -14.17 5.37 -13.42
CA ARG A 60 -13.32 4.22 -13.08
C ARG A 60 -11.82 4.50 -13.22
N SER A 61 -11.43 5.51 -13.97
CA SER A 61 -10.02 5.87 -14.17
C SER A 61 -9.35 6.48 -12.93
N HIS A 62 -10.12 6.89 -11.91
CA HIS A 62 -9.62 7.48 -10.67
C HIS A 62 -9.79 6.58 -9.45
N LEU A 63 -10.38 5.38 -9.62
CA LEU A 63 -10.51 4.43 -8.53
C LEU A 63 -9.22 3.66 -8.30
N VAL A 64 -8.85 3.52 -7.03
CA VAL A 64 -7.75 2.68 -6.58
C VAL A 64 -8.23 1.71 -5.50
N TYR A 65 -7.68 0.52 -5.45
CA TYR A 65 -7.77 -0.33 -4.26
C TYR A 65 -6.77 0.17 -3.23
N VAL A 66 -7.18 0.17 -1.98
CA VAL A 66 -6.35 0.65 -0.87
C VAL A 66 -6.40 -0.28 0.34
N ILE A 67 -5.30 -0.30 1.09
CA ILE A 67 -5.25 -0.77 2.47
C ILE A 67 -5.31 0.46 3.34
N ALA A 68 -6.36 0.56 4.14
CA ALA A 68 -6.66 1.70 5.00
C ALA A 68 -6.39 1.37 6.48
N GLY A 69 -6.36 2.39 7.32
CA GLY A 69 -6.19 2.27 8.77
C GLY A 69 -7.19 1.30 9.40
N GLY A 70 -6.78 0.65 10.51
CA GLY A 70 -7.61 -0.35 11.16
C GLY A 70 -7.76 -1.67 10.39
N SER A 71 -6.82 -1.96 9.46
CA SER A 71 -6.83 -3.17 8.63
C SER A 71 -8.06 -3.26 7.70
N GLN A 72 -8.51 -2.14 7.17
CA GLN A 72 -9.59 -2.11 6.19
C GLN A 72 -9.04 -2.23 4.78
N PHE A 73 -9.75 -2.97 3.94
CA PHE A 73 -9.52 -3.03 2.51
C PHE A 73 -10.71 -2.42 1.78
N GLY A 74 -10.48 -1.69 0.70
CA GLY A 74 -11.57 -1.08 -0.04
C GLY A 74 -11.11 -0.38 -1.32
N THR A 75 -12.01 0.41 -1.88
CA THR A 75 -11.71 1.33 -2.98
C THR A 75 -11.75 2.77 -2.49
N LEU A 76 -10.90 3.59 -3.10
CA LEU A 76 -10.85 5.03 -2.86
C LEU A 76 -10.89 5.75 -4.21
N ASP A 77 -11.73 6.75 -4.32
CA ASP A 77 -11.77 7.65 -5.47
C ASP A 77 -10.80 8.81 -5.23
N LEU A 78 -9.80 8.92 -6.09
CA LEU A 78 -8.72 9.91 -5.96
C LEU A 78 -9.18 11.36 -6.17
N GLN A 79 -10.37 11.58 -6.73
CA GLN A 79 -10.89 12.93 -6.95
C GLN A 79 -11.81 13.41 -5.83
N SER A 80 -12.65 12.51 -5.32
CA SER A 80 -13.59 12.84 -4.23
C SER A 80 -13.08 12.50 -2.84
N GLY A 81 -12.05 11.65 -2.73
CA GLY A 81 -11.55 11.13 -1.45
C GLY A 81 -12.47 10.09 -0.82
N THR A 82 -13.55 9.69 -1.50
CA THR A 82 -14.53 8.77 -0.96
C THR A 82 -13.95 7.36 -0.84
N PHE A 83 -14.00 6.81 0.37
CA PHE A 83 -13.59 5.44 0.67
C PHE A 83 -14.81 4.51 0.76
N LEU A 84 -14.74 3.36 0.10
CA LEU A 84 -15.77 2.31 0.16
C LEU A 84 -15.12 1.00 0.60
N PRO A 85 -15.42 0.51 1.81
CA PRO A 85 -14.84 -0.73 2.32
C PRO A 85 -15.33 -1.95 1.53
N ILE A 86 -14.47 -2.97 1.40
CA ILE A 86 -14.76 -4.26 0.77
C ILE A 86 -14.46 -5.38 1.76
N GLY A 87 -15.47 -6.19 2.05
CA GLY A 87 -15.33 -7.37 2.90
C GLY A 87 -15.10 -7.06 4.39
N PRO A 88 -14.63 -8.05 5.16
CA PRO A 88 -14.48 -7.95 6.61
C PRO A 88 -13.22 -7.17 7.06
N GLY A 89 -12.43 -6.68 6.13
CA GLY A 89 -11.10 -6.11 6.38
C GLY A 89 -9.97 -7.10 6.08
N THR A 90 -8.73 -6.61 6.22
CA THR A 90 -7.52 -7.43 6.08
C THR A 90 -7.06 -7.95 7.44
N PRO A 91 -6.27 -9.02 7.51
CA PRO A 91 -5.61 -9.41 8.75
C PRO A 91 -4.77 -8.27 9.33
N PRO A 92 -4.64 -8.19 10.66
CA PRO A 92 -3.91 -7.12 11.33
C PRO A 92 -2.40 -7.10 11.04
N ASP A 93 -1.86 -8.15 10.43
CA ASP A 93 -0.46 -8.26 10.02
C ASP A 93 -0.20 -7.79 8.57
N VAL A 94 -1.25 -7.36 7.85
CA VAL A 94 -1.06 -6.78 6.51
C VAL A 94 -0.25 -5.49 6.62
N GLY A 95 0.91 -5.53 6.00
CA GLY A 95 1.91 -4.48 6.08
C GLY A 95 1.71 -3.37 5.05
N GLN A 96 2.82 -2.84 4.57
CA GLN A 96 2.84 -1.71 3.64
C GLN A 96 3.00 -2.17 2.19
N GLY A 97 2.34 -1.43 1.30
CA GLY A 97 2.37 -1.67 -0.13
C GLY A 97 1.26 -2.61 -0.61
N LEU A 98 0.70 -2.27 -1.75
CA LEU A 98 -0.33 -3.05 -2.44
C LEU A 98 -0.01 -3.03 -3.93
N VAL A 99 0.05 -4.21 -4.54
CA VAL A 99 0.42 -4.36 -5.95
C VAL A 99 -0.51 -5.32 -6.68
N GLN A 100 -0.53 -5.25 -8.01
CA GLN A 100 -1.23 -6.24 -8.83
C GLN A 100 -0.48 -7.57 -8.78
N GLY A 101 -1.18 -8.64 -8.45
CA GLY A 101 -0.69 -10.01 -8.50
C GLY A 101 -1.10 -10.74 -9.78
N PRO A 102 -0.76 -12.03 -9.87
CA PRO A 102 -1.23 -12.90 -10.94
C PRO A 102 -2.76 -13.02 -10.95
N GLY A 103 -3.35 -13.10 -12.13
CA GLY A 103 -4.79 -13.21 -12.29
C GLY A 103 -5.53 -11.94 -11.83
N ARG A 104 -6.46 -12.09 -10.89
CA ARG A 104 -7.27 -10.99 -10.35
C ARG A 104 -6.89 -10.60 -8.92
N PHE A 105 -5.93 -11.29 -8.30
CA PHE A 105 -5.54 -11.01 -6.93
C PHE A 105 -4.64 -9.79 -6.83
N LEU A 106 -4.71 -9.13 -5.68
CA LEU A 106 -3.74 -8.14 -5.26
C LEU A 106 -2.78 -8.79 -4.28
N LEU A 107 -1.57 -8.28 -4.21
CA LEU A 107 -0.54 -8.79 -3.30
C LEU A 107 -0.09 -7.69 -2.36
N THR A 108 0.19 -8.07 -1.12
CA THR A 108 0.76 -7.20 -0.09
C THR A 108 1.77 -7.98 0.73
N LEU A 109 2.65 -7.27 1.40
CA LEU A 109 3.65 -7.85 2.29
C LEU A 109 3.19 -7.69 3.73
N GLY A 110 3.04 -8.81 4.45
CA GLY A 110 2.65 -8.81 5.86
C GLY A 110 3.83 -8.47 6.78
N PHE A 111 3.54 -7.89 7.94
CA PHE A 111 4.55 -7.71 9.00
C PHE A 111 5.11 -9.03 9.52
N SER A 112 4.39 -10.13 9.36
CA SER A 112 4.89 -11.50 9.61
C SER A 112 5.97 -11.97 8.64
N GLY A 113 6.29 -11.17 7.62
CA GLY A 113 7.23 -11.55 6.56
C GLY A 113 6.62 -12.48 5.51
N ASN A 114 5.30 -12.60 5.46
CA ASN A 114 4.60 -13.37 4.43
C ASN A 114 4.19 -12.47 3.26
N LEU A 115 4.14 -13.07 2.07
CA LEU A 115 3.42 -12.50 0.94
C LEU A 115 1.97 -12.95 1.01
N ASP A 116 1.03 -12.01 1.01
CA ASP A 116 -0.39 -12.26 1.11
C ASP A 116 -1.12 -11.84 -0.17
N ALA A 117 -2.10 -12.64 -0.58
CA ALA A 117 -2.99 -12.35 -1.70
C ALA A 117 -4.34 -11.88 -1.16
N ILE A 118 -4.87 -10.80 -1.74
CA ILE A 118 -6.18 -10.22 -1.41
C ILE A 118 -7.10 -10.41 -2.62
N ASN A 119 -8.29 -10.95 -2.39
CA ASN A 119 -9.34 -10.98 -3.40
C ASN A 119 -10.00 -9.59 -3.48
N PRO A 120 -9.88 -8.85 -4.57
CA PRO A 120 -10.39 -7.48 -4.66
C PRO A 120 -11.91 -7.37 -4.65
N LEU A 121 -12.64 -8.48 -4.84
CA LEU A 121 -14.10 -8.49 -4.82
C LEU A 121 -14.68 -8.76 -3.43
N THR A 122 -13.97 -9.52 -2.60
CA THR A 122 -14.46 -9.96 -1.28
C THR A 122 -13.63 -9.41 -0.12
N GLY A 123 -12.43 -8.90 -0.35
CA GLY A 123 -11.47 -8.50 0.68
C GLY A 123 -10.81 -9.68 1.41
N GLU A 124 -11.17 -10.93 1.05
CA GLU A 124 -10.56 -12.11 1.67
C GLU A 124 -9.07 -12.18 1.37
N THR A 125 -8.30 -12.55 2.38
CA THR A 125 -6.85 -12.67 2.28
C THR A 125 -6.40 -14.11 2.41
N LYS A 126 -5.29 -14.45 1.73
CA LYS A 126 -4.66 -15.75 1.79
C LYS A 126 -3.15 -15.59 1.73
N VAL A 127 -2.44 -16.28 2.62
CA VAL A 127 -0.98 -16.39 2.56
C VAL A 127 -0.58 -17.11 1.27
N VAL A 128 0.28 -16.48 0.46
CA VAL A 128 0.93 -17.09 -0.70
C VAL A 128 2.11 -17.92 -0.23
N GLY A 129 2.97 -17.33 0.62
CA GLY A 129 4.09 -18.02 1.23
C GLY A 129 5.02 -17.07 1.97
N ALA A 130 5.98 -17.65 2.71
CA ALA A 130 6.96 -16.88 3.45
C ALA A 130 8.00 -16.27 2.50
N THR A 131 8.33 -15.00 2.71
CA THR A 131 9.38 -14.33 1.93
C THR A 131 10.79 -14.75 2.37
N GLY A 132 10.94 -15.23 3.59
CA GLY A 132 12.23 -15.42 4.23
C GLY A 132 12.81 -14.14 4.84
N LEU A 133 12.11 -13.02 4.72
CA LEU A 133 12.40 -11.82 5.48
C LEU A 133 11.89 -11.98 6.92
N GLY A 134 12.53 -11.27 7.85
CA GLY A 134 12.20 -11.39 9.28
C GLY A 134 10.79 -10.89 9.61
N ASP A 135 10.25 -11.40 10.69
CA ASP A 135 8.97 -11.02 11.27
C ASP A 135 9.09 -9.69 12.06
N CYS A 136 8.11 -8.82 11.88
CA CYS A 136 7.93 -7.55 12.60
C CYS A 136 6.51 -7.43 13.19
N SER A 137 5.77 -8.53 13.30
CA SER A 137 4.38 -8.54 13.74
C SER A 137 4.19 -8.20 15.21
N THR A 138 5.24 -8.32 16.03
CA THR A 138 5.20 -7.95 17.45
C THR A 138 5.76 -6.53 17.65
N LEU A 139 4.87 -5.56 17.78
CA LEU A 139 5.23 -4.14 18.08
C LEU A 139 5.93 -3.96 19.45
N THR A 140 6.14 -5.03 20.20
CA THR A 140 6.81 -5.03 21.52
C THR A 140 8.33 -5.13 21.41
N SER A 141 8.86 -5.47 20.23
CA SER A 141 10.29 -5.54 19.95
C SER A 141 10.60 -4.72 18.69
N PRO A 142 11.71 -3.99 18.63
CA PRO A 142 12.10 -3.31 17.42
C PRO A 142 12.27 -4.33 16.30
N CYS A 143 11.76 -4.00 15.11
CA CYS A 143 11.95 -4.83 13.92
C CYS A 143 13.43 -5.04 13.67
N GLY A 144 13.81 -6.26 13.36
CA GLY A 144 15.20 -6.57 12.97
C GLY A 144 15.56 -5.93 11.64
N PRO A 145 16.84 -5.74 11.34
CA PRO A 145 17.27 -5.07 10.10
C PRO A 145 16.83 -5.80 8.83
N HIS A 146 16.53 -7.08 8.91
CA HIS A 146 16.06 -7.89 7.78
C HIS A 146 14.57 -8.23 7.87
N SER A 147 13.81 -7.55 8.73
CA SER A 147 12.36 -7.68 8.73
C SER A 147 11.76 -7.08 7.46
N ALA A 148 10.67 -7.69 7.01
CA ALA A 148 9.92 -7.21 5.85
C ALA A 148 9.40 -5.79 6.09
N ASN A 149 9.48 -4.95 5.07
CA ASN A 149 9.07 -3.55 5.18
C ASN A 149 7.99 -3.20 4.16
N VAL A 150 8.32 -2.98 2.89
CA VAL A 150 7.35 -2.54 1.88
C VAL A 150 7.43 -3.36 0.59
N LEU A 151 6.28 -3.54 -0.08
CA LEU A 151 6.15 -4.20 -1.37
C LEU A 151 5.86 -3.18 -2.48
N GLY A 152 6.52 -3.33 -3.61
CA GLY A 152 6.27 -2.60 -4.84
C GLY A 152 6.33 -3.49 -6.07
N SER A 153 5.97 -2.95 -7.22
CA SER A 153 6.09 -3.68 -8.49
C SER A 153 6.56 -2.78 -9.62
N LEU A 154 7.26 -3.38 -10.58
CA LEU A 154 7.65 -2.74 -11.85
C LEU A 154 7.58 -3.79 -12.96
N ASP A 155 6.84 -3.50 -14.03
CA ASP A 155 6.70 -4.37 -15.21
C ASP A 155 6.32 -5.82 -14.85
N GLY A 156 5.42 -5.98 -13.87
CA GLY A 156 4.91 -7.27 -13.41
C GLY A 156 5.88 -8.06 -12.51
N LYS A 157 7.07 -7.54 -12.23
CA LYS A 157 7.99 -8.09 -11.24
C LYS A 157 7.73 -7.45 -9.89
N LEU A 158 7.83 -8.26 -8.83
CA LEU A 158 7.67 -7.78 -7.45
C LEU A 158 9.03 -7.47 -6.84
N TYR A 159 9.04 -6.42 -6.04
CA TYR A 159 10.19 -5.98 -5.26
C TYR A 159 9.76 -5.69 -3.83
N ALA A 160 10.63 -5.99 -2.88
CA ALA A 160 10.44 -5.66 -1.48
C ALA A 160 11.70 -5.02 -0.92
N THR A 161 11.55 -4.24 0.15
CA THR A 161 12.67 -3.79 0.97
C THR A 161 12.58 -4.39 2.37
N ASP A 162 13.73 -4.44 3.06
CA ASP A 162 13.81 -4.71 4.48
C ASP A 162 14.14 -3.43 5.26
N TYR A 163 14.16 -3.50 6.59
CA TYR A 163 14.48 -2.36 7.45
C TYR A 163 15.94 -1.88 7.35
N ALA A 164 16.85 -2.70 6.80
CA ALA A 164 18.20 -2.26 6.45
C ALA A 164 18.27 -1.59 5.07
N ASN A 165 17.13 -1.43 4.38
CA ASN A 165 17.04 -0.89 3.03
C ASN A 165 17.82 -1.70 1.99
N ASN A 166 17.76 -3.02 2.08
CA ASN A 166 18.14 -3.90 0.99
C ASN A 166 16.93 -4.10 0.06
N LEU A 167 17.19 -4.16 -1.25
CA LEU A 167 16.19 -4.49 -2.25
C LEU A 167 16.19 -5.99 -2.54
N TYR A 168 15.01 -6.57 -2.63
CA TYR A 168 14.76 -7.97 -2.97
C TYR A 168 13.83 -8.07 -4.17
N SER A 169 14.02 -9.09 -5.00
CA SER A 169 12.98 -9.59 -5.89
C SER A 169 12.12 -10.61 -5.15
N VAL A 170 10.80 -10.61 -5.38
CA VAL A 170 9.86 -11.53 -4.74
C VAL A 170 9.16 -12.36 -5.80
N ASP A 171 9.12 -13.67 -5.59
CA ASP A 171 8.38 -14.59 -6.47
C ASP A 171 6.87 -14.51 -6.14
N PRO A 172 6.01 -14.05 -7.06
CA PRO A 172 4.59 -13.91 -6.79
C PRO A 172 3.84 -15.25 -6.60
N ALA A 173 4.44 -16.37 -6.97
CA ALA A 173 3.82 -17.70 -6.85
C ALA A 173 4.14 -18.37 -5.51
N THR A 174 5.30 -18.10 -4.94
CA THR A 174 5.80 -18.77 -3.73
C THR A 174 6.02 -17.80 -2.56
N GLY A 175 6.05 -16.51 -2.80
CA GLY A 175 6.43 -15.48 -1.84
C GLY A 175 7.93 -15.33 -1.64
N ALA A 176 8.75 -16.29 -2.06
CA ALA A 176 10.18 -16.30 -1.76
C ALA A 176 10.90 -15.04 -2.23
N ALA A 177 11.61 -14.36 -1.33
CA ALA A 177 12.42 -13.18 -1.64
C ALA A 177 13.88 -13.56 -1.89
N ARG A 178 14.48 -12.90 -2.87
CA ARG A 178 15.89 -13.03 -3.22
C ARG A 178 16.56 -11.67 -3.21
N LEU A 179 17.63 -11.53 -2.44
CA LEU A 179 18.41 -10.30 -2.36
C LEU A 179 18.94 -9.89 -3.74
N ILE A 180 18.70 -8.63 -4.10
CA ILE A 180 19.31 -7.95 -5.26
C ILE A 180 20.55 -7.19 -4.78
N GLY A 181 20.41 -6.34 -3.76
CA GLY A 181 21.52 -5.60 -3.19
C GLY A 181 21.07 -4.47 -2.26
N PRO A 182 22.02 -3.83 -1.56
CA PRO A 182 21.73 -2.67 -0.72
C PRO A 182 21.35 -1.47 -1.58
N THR A 183 20.34 -0.70 -1.12
CA THR A 183 19.92 0.50 -1.84
C THR A 183 20.85 1.68 -1.60
N GLY A 184 21.57 1.70 -0.50
CA GLY A 184 22.34 2.84 -0.02
C GLY A 184 21.47 3.93 0.62
N MET A 185 20.16 3.73 0.73
CA MET A 185 19.30 4.57 1.58
C MET A 185 19.65 4.34 3.06
N PRO A 186 19.43 5.33 3.93
CA PRO A 186 19.65 5.14 5.36
C PRO A 186 18.82 3.97 5.89
N PRO A 187 19.35 3.16 6.83
CA PRO A 187 18.54 2.10 7.45
C PRO A 187 17.42 2.72 8.26
N ILE A 188 16.34 1.97 8.36
CA ILE A 188 15.19 2.39 9.14
C ILE A 188 15.41 2.04 10.60
N THR A 189 15.28 3.02 11.46
CA THR A 189 15.19 2.80 12.89
C THR A 189 13.74 2.97 13.29
N PHE A 190 13.07 1.87 13.67
CA PHE A 190 11.73 1.96 14.23
C PHE A 190 11.80 2.78 15.51
N ILE A 191 11.19 3.96 15.47
CA ILE A 191 11.01 4.82 16.64
C ILE A 191 9.52 4.81 16.93
N PRO A 192 9.08 4.42 18.15
CA PRO A 192 7.68 4.48 18.51
C PRO A 192 7.11 5.87 18.23
N PHE A 193 5.90 5.90 17.64
CA PHE A 193 5.18 7.15 17.44
C PHE A 193 4.87 7.79 18.80
N SER A 194 5.67 8.75 19.19
CA SER A 194 5.53 9.49 20.45
C SER A 194 5.93 10.95 20.21
N PRO A 195 5.13 11.91 20.69
CA PRO A 195 5.53 13.31 20.60
C PRO A 195 6.86 13.55 21.31
N ASN A 196 7.76 14.26 20.65
CA ASN A 196 8.99 14.75 21.24
C ASN A 196 8.70 15.93 22.18
N PRO A 197 9.57 16.23 23.15
CA PRO A 197 9.40 17.36 24.06
C PRO A 197 9.26 18.73 23.38
N ASP A 198 9.77 18.85 22.14
CA ASP A 198 9.71 20.07 21.31
C ASP A 198 8.43 20.20 20.49
N GLY A 199 7.46 19.27 20.65
CA GLY A 199 6.19 19.26 19.91
C GLY A 199 6.27 18.64 18.53
N THR A 200 7.39 18.04 18.15
CA THR A 200 7.50 17.26 16.91
C THR A 200 7.18 15.78 17.14
N VAL A 201 6.96 15.04 16.06
CA VAL A 201 6.89 13.57 16.05
C VAL A 201 7.86 13.04 15.01
N ASN A 202 8.44 11.89 15.33
CA ASN A 202 9.20 11.15 14.34
C ASN A 202 8.24 10.44 13.40
N VAL A 203 8.39 10.68 12.11
CA VAL A 203 7.63 10.02 11.06
C VAL A 203 8.53 8.99 10.42
N TYR A 204 7.98 7.81 10.32
CA TYR A 204 8.57 6.72 9.59
C TYR A 204 7.61 6.31 8.49
N SER A 205 8.03 6.42 7.26
CA SER A 205 7.30 5.90 6.12
C SER A 205 8.26 5.43 5.03
N GLU A 206 7.92 4.35 4.38
CA GLU A 206 8.54 3.94 3.14
C GLU A 206 7.45 3.48 2.19
N THR A 207 7.54 3.90 0.95
CA THR A 207 6.68 3.41 -0.13
C THR A 207 7.55 2.99 -1.30
N LEU A 208 7.19 1.89 -1.95
CA LEU A 208 7.87 1.40 -3.14
C LEU A 208 6.87 1.34 -4.28
N PHE A 209 7.09 2.09 -5.34
CA PHE A 209 6.13 2.24 -6.42
C PHE A 209 6.78 2.40 -7.78
N SER A 210 6.02 2.15 -8.85
CA SER A 210 6.49 2.38 -10.21
C SER A 210 5.78 3.54 -10.88
N ALA A 211 6.55 4.31 -11.64
CA ALA A 211 6.04 5.36 -12.51
C ALA A 211 6.95 5.50 -13.73
N ARG A 212 6.36 5.70 -14.91
CA ARG A 212 7.12 5.92 -16.16
C ARG A 212 8.22 4.88 -16.42
N GLY A 213 7.91 3.59 -16.15
CA GLY A 213 8.85 2.48 -16.34
C GLY A 213 10.06 2.48 -15.40
N LYS A 214 9.96 3.12 -14.25
CA LYS A 214 11.02 3.19 -13.24
C LYS A 214 10.48 2.85 -11.86
N LEU A 215 11.36 2.32 -11.00
CA LEU A 215 11.08 2.04 -9.60
C LEU A 215 11.50 3.24 -8.74
N TYR A 216 10.62 3.65 -7.84
CA TYR A 216 10.84 4.75 -6.91
C TYR A 216 10.58 4.30 -5.49
N ALA A 217 11.24 4.94 -4.54
CA ALA A 217 10.91 4.88 -3.13
C ALA A 217 10.73 6.30 -2.58
N ASN A 218 9.67 6.50 -1.82
CA ASN A 218 9.60 7.59 -0.86
C ASN A 218 10.08 7.03 0.47
N PHE A 219 11.07 7.64 1.05
CA PHE A 219 11.68 7.22 2.30
C PHE A 219 11.70 8.38 3.28
N ALA A 220 11.17 8.16 4.46
CA ALA A 220 11.26 9.12 5.54
C ALA A 220 11.74 8.45 6.84
N THR A 221 12.89 8.87 7.33
CA THR A 221 13.18 8.99 8.74
C THR A 221 13.23 10.50 9.02
N ALA A 222 12.11 11.07 9.38
CA ALA A 222 11.88 12.50 9.36
C ALA A 222 11.18 12.95 10.64
N THR A 223 11.04 14.25 10.81
CA THR A 223 10.24 14.82 11.90
C THR A 223 9.18 15.74 11.32
N THR A 224 8.01 15.69 11.92
CA THR A 224 6.87 16.53 11.56
C THR A 224 6.37 17.26 12.80
N ASP A 225 5.96 18.51 12.65
CA ASP A 225 5.25 19.23 13.70
C ASP A 225 3.91 18.57 13.99
N PHE A 226 3.71 18.12 15.22
CA PHE A 226 2.54 17.31 15.60
C PHE A 226 1.21 18.07 15.49
N VAL A 227 1.23 19.39 15.59
CA VAL A 227 0.02 20.21 15.56
C VAL A 227 -0.39 20.59 14.15
N THR A 228 0.59 20.92 13.31
CA THR A 228 0.35 21.47 11.99
C THR A 228 0.50 20.44 10.86
N GLY A 229 1.09 19.27 11.14
CA GLY A 229 1.46 18.28 10.14
C GLY A 229 2.59 18.72 9.21
N LYS A 230 3.21 19.88 9.45
CA LYS A 230 4.27 20.39 8.58
C LYS A 230 5.59 19.66 8.81
N PRO A 231 6.27 19.22 7.75
CA PRO A 231 7.59 18.65 7.85
C PRO A 231 8.60 19.63 8.49
N VAL A 232 9.33 19.16 9.51
CA VAL A 232 10.48 19.86 10.10
C VAL A 232 11.75 19.32 9.46
N ILE A 233 11.83 17.99 9.31
CA ILE A 233 12.86 17.33 8.51
C ILE A 233 12.13 16.60 7.39
N PRO A 234 12.41 16.92 6.12
CA PRO A 234 11.72 16.29 4.99
C PRO A 234 12.12 14.82 4.82
N GLY A 235 11.27 14.04 4.21
CA GLY A 235 11.62 12.76 3.63
C GLY A 235 12.44 12.92 2.35
N ALA A 236 12.74 11.81 1.71
CA ALA A 236 13.55 11.77 0.51
C ALA A 236 12.91 10.87 -0.56
N LEU A 237 12.80 11.39 -1.78
CA LEU A 237 12.38 10.65 -2.96
C LEU A 237 13.61 10.08 -3.66
N TYR A 238 13.61 8.77 -3.87
CA TYR A 238 14.66 8.04 -4.58
C TYR A 238 14.15 7.38 -5.85
N GLN A 239 15.03 7.23 -6.83
CA GLN A 239 14.86 6.30 -7.94
C GLN A 239 15.77 5.10 -7.70
N ILE A 240 15.23 3.89 -7.77
CA ILE A 240 15.96 2.64 -7.52
C ILE A 240 16.27 1.96 -8.83
N ASN A 241 17.50 1.46 -8.98
CA ASN A 241 17.87 0.55 -10.06
C ASN A 241 17.42 -0.87 -9.66
N PRO A 242 16.45 -1.48 -10.37
CA PRO A 242 15.89 -2.78 -9.98
C PRO A 242 16.85 -3.96 -10.21
N GLU A 243 17.96 -3.76 -10.94
CA GLU A 243 18.95 -4.81 -11.21
C GLU A 243 20.06 -4.85 -10.17
N THR A 244 20.39 -3.70 -9.58
CA THR A 244 21.50 -3.59 -8.60
C THR A 244 21.04 -3.25 -7.19
N GLY A 245 19.80 -2.81 -7.04
CA GLY A 245 19.25 -2.27 -5.80
C GLY A 245 19.59 -0.81 -5.58
N HIS A 246 20.65 -0.27 -6.16
CA HIS A 246 21.18 1.07 -5.86
C HIS A 246 20.14 2.18 -6.06
N ALA A 247 19.93 3.00 -5.03
CA ALA A 247 19.03 4.14 -5.04
C ALA A 247 19.79 5.45 -5.29
N ARG A 248 19.21 6.31 -6.11
CA ARG A 248 19.68 7.66 -6.38
C ARG A 248 18.68 8.67 -5.82
N LEU A 249 19.14 9.53 -4.92
CA LEU A 249 18.32 10.62 -4.39
C LEU A 249 17.89 11.55 -5.56
N ILE A 250 16.61 11.89 -5.57
CA ILE A 250 16.03 12.84 -6.52
C ILE A 250 15.82 14.18 -5.84
N ALA A 251 15.04 14.19 -4.75
CA ALA A 251 14.60 15.42 -4.10
C ALA A 251 14.10 15.14 -2.67
N PRO A 252 14.01 16.18 -1.83
CA PRO A 252 13.18 16.13 -0.63
C PRO A 252 11.71 15.88 -1.00
N ILE A 253 10.97 15.21 -0.12
CA ILE A 253 9.53 14.97 -0.25
C ILE A 253 8.85 15.11 1.10
N ASP A 254 7.53 15.27 1.10
CA ASP A 254 6.74 15.24 2.32
C ASP A 254 6.88 13.86 3.01
N PRO A 255 7.34 13.82 4.27
CA PRO A 255 7.53 12.57 5.00
C PRO A 255 6.23 11.88 5.39
N ASN A 256 5.10 12.59 5.33
CA ASN A 256 3.80 12.09 5.76
C ASN A 256 3.12 11.19 4.71
N ILE A 257 3.74 11.02 3.55
CA ILE A 257 3.23 10.17 2.48
C ILE A 257 3.45 8.70 2.84
N THR A 258 2.39 8.00 3.21
CA THR A 258 2.43 6.60 3.67
C THR A 258 2.11 5.58 2.58
N ALA A 259 1.51 6.02 1.47
CA ALA A 259 1.31 5.19 0.29
C ALA A 259 1.40 6.04 -0.98
N THR A 260 1.74 5.40 -2.08
CA THR A 260 1.82 6.03 -3.40
C THR A 260 1.22 5.12 -4.47
N VAL A 261 0.61 5.74 -5.47
CA VAL A 261 0.06 5.02 -6.64
C VAL A 261 0.24 5.87 -7.91
N ASN A 262 0.54 5.22 -9.02
CA ASN A 262 0.55 5.88 -10.33
C ASN A 262 -0.71 5.51 -11.11
N VAL A 263 -1.48 6.51 -11.50
CA VAL A 263 -2.70 6.38 -12.29
C VAL A 263 -2.63 7.35 -13.46
N ASN A 264 -2.71 6.86 -14.69
CA ASN A 264 -2.67 7.67 -15.91
C ASN A 264 -1.47 8.64 -15.94
N GLU A 265 -0.27 8.13 -15.60
CA GLU A 265 1.00 8.87 -15.53
C GLU A 265 1.08 9.96 -14.45
N ILE A 266 0.03 10.13 -13.65
CA ILE A 266 0.02 10.99 -12.47
C ILE A 266 0.37 10.13 -11.26
N THR A 267 1.35 10.57 -10.48
CA THR A 267 1.69 9.94 -9.21
C THR A 267 0.92 10.62 -8.10
N TYR A 268 0.12 9.83 -7.39
CA TYR A 268 -0.63 10.26 -6.21
C TYR A 268 0.06 9.75 -4.95
N GLY A 269 0.00 10.53 -3.88
CA GLY A 269 0.42 10.19 -2.53
C GLY A 269 -0.72 10.39 -1.55
N PHE A 270 -0.62 9.73 -0.40
CA PHE A 270 -1.60 9.84 0.68
C PHE A 270 -0.91 10.38 1.93
N ASP A 271 -1.22 11.63 2.26
CA ASP A 271 -0.72 12.30 3.46
C ASP A 271 -1.56 11.87 4.67
N ILE A 272 -0.93 11.12 5.58
CA ILE A 272 -1.62 10.59 6.76
C ILE A 272 -1.92 11.65 7.82
N PHE A 273 -1.13 12.73 7.90
CA PHE A 273 -1.34 13.79 8.89
C PHE A 273 -2.45 14.74 8.47
N LEU A 274 -2.48 15.12 7.19
CA LEU A 274 -3.49 16.02 6.67
C LEU A 274 -4.76 15.27 6.24
N GLY A 275 -4.69 13.92 6.13
CA GLY A 275 -5.81 13.12 5.63
C GLY A 275 -6.14 13.46 4.19
N GLN A 276 -5.13 13.64 3.33
CA GLN A 276 -5.32 14.14 1.97
C GLN A 276 -4.73 13.23 0.90
N VAL A 277 -5.39 13.20 -0.25
CA VAL A 277 -4.79 12.78 -1.52
C VAL A 277 -4.02 13.96 -2.08
N VAL A 278 -2.77 13.73 -2.45
CA VAL A 278 -1.92 14.72 -3.10
C VAL A 278 -1.39 14.18 -4.43
N THR A 279 -1.03 15.03 -5.37
CA THR A 279 -0.17 14.64 -6.50
C THR A 279 1.29 14.90 -6.15
N ILE A 280 2.21 14.12 -6.74
CA ILE A 280 3.66 14.22 -6.51
C ILE A 280 4.37 14.49 -7.83
N ASP A 281 5.13 15.58 -7.91
CA ASP A 281 6.05 15.80 -9.02
C ASP A 281 7.36 15.04 -8.77
N LEU A 282 7.57 13.98 -9.53
CA LEU A 282 8.74 13.10 -9.38
C LEU A 282 10.08 13.75 -9.76
N ARG A 283 10.08 14.99 -10.28
CA ARG A 283 11.33 15.71 -10.61
C ARG A 283 11.89 16.46 -9.41
N ASN A 284 11.03 16.90 -8.50
CA ASN A 284 11.40 17.79 -7.39
C ASN A 284 10.75 17.44 -6.05
N GLY A 285 9.93 16.37 -5.99
CA GLY A 285 9.27 15.90 -4.78
C GLY A 285 8.12 16.80 -4.28
N GLN A 286 7.76 17.85 -5.03
CA GLN A 286 6.65 18.74 -4.63
C GLN A 286 5.32 18.01 -4.64
N THR A 287 4.53 18.25 -3.60
CA THR A 287 3.18 17.74 -3.45
C THR A 287 2.15 18.86 -3.70
N THR A 288 1.02 18.48 -4.29
CA THR A 288 -0.11 19.39 -4.50
C THR A 288 -1.39 18.70 -4.02
N PRO A 289 -2.15 19.28 -3.08
CA PRO A 289 -3.41 18.72 -2.60
C PRO A 289 -4.42 18.52 -3.74
N VAL A 290 -5.14 17.40 -3.69
CA VAL A 290 -6.22 17.06 -4.62
C VAL A 290 -7.56 17.09 -3.90
N THR A 291 -7.69 16.33 -2.82
CA THR A 291 -8.92 16.22 -2.03
C THR A 291 -8.60 15.66 -0.63
N ASP A 292 -9.51 15.88 0.31
CA ASP A 292 -9.45 15.24 1.61
C ASP A 292 -9.91 13.77 1.48
N VAL A 293 -9.27 12.88 2.22
CA VAL A 293 -9.66 11.46 2.34
C VAL A 293 -10.78 11.36 3.37
N ASP A 294 -11.77 10.53 3.09
CA ASP A 294 -12.82 10.21 4.04
C ASP A 294 -12.24 9.77 5.40
N SER A 295 -12.75 10.36 6.47
CA SER A 295 -12.25 10.10 7.83
C SER A 295 -12.34 8.63 8.25
N ASP A 296 -13.26 7.88 7.67
CA ASP A 296 -13.48 6.46 7.96
C ASP A 296 -12.33 5.59 7.40
N ALA A 297 -11.59 6.08 6.41
CA ALA A 297 -10.43 5.39 5.89
C ALA A 297 -9.23 5.41 6.86
N GLY A 298 -9.10 6.44 7.69
CA GLY A 298 -7.87 6.66 8.46
C GLY A 298 -6.67 6.89 7.54
N GLY A 299 -5.50 6.34 7.87
CA GLY A 299 -4.31 6.41 7.01
C GLY A 299 -4.38 5.38 5.87
N ILE A 300 -3.77 5.69 4.73
CA ILE A 300 -3.64 4.75 3.61
C ILE A 300 -2.19 4.20 3.58
N PHE A 301 -2.04 2.88 3.62
CA PHE A 301 -0.73 2.19 3.72
C PHE A 301 -0.36 1.37 2.48
N GLY A 302 -1.28 1.23 1.54
CA GLY A 302 -1.04 0.59 0.26
C GLY A 302 -2.10 1.01 -0.75
N ALA A 303 -1.70 1.22 -2.00
CA ALA A 303 -2.61 1.61 -3.06
C ALA A 303 -2.19 1.04 -4.41
N VAL A 304 -3.17 0.62 -5.21
CA VAL A 304 -2.96 0.12 -6.57
C VAL A 304 -4.15 0.51 -7.45
N PRO A 305 -3.94 0.82 -8.75
CA PRO A 305 -5.05 1.16 -9.64
C PRO A 305 -6.11 0.05 -9.68
N ALA A 306 -7.38 0.42 -9.52
CA ALA A 306 -8.47 -0.49 -9.73
C ALA A 306 -8.61 -0.73 -11.25
N ARG A 307 -8.10 -1.88 -11.73
CA ARG A 307 -8.27 -2.23 -13.14
C ARG A 307 -9.77 -2.44 -13.41
N PRO A 308 -10.29 -1.92 -14.53
CA PRO A 308 -11.62 -2.34 -14.97
C PRO A 308 -11.63 -3.87 -15.07
N ALA A 309 -12.72 -4.50 -14.60
CA ALA A 309 -12.90 -5.93 -14.82
C ALA A 309 -12.67 -6.19 -16.31
N PRO A 310 -11.84 -7.18 -16.70
CA PRO A 310 -11.72 -7.53 -18.11
C PRO A 310 -13.14 -7.74 -18.61
N ASN A 311 -13.51 -7.01 -19.67
CA ASN A 311 -14.77 -7.25 -20.33
C ASN A 311 -14.78 -8.73 -20.70
N ASP A 312 -15.68 -9.50 -20.13
CA ASP A 312 -15.97 -10.87 -20.54
C ASP A 312 -16.43 -10.79 -22.00
N HIS A 313 -15.46 -10.85 -22.93
CA HIS A 313 -15.72 -10.94 -24.36
C HIS A 313 -15.95 -12.38 -24.76
#